data_ea4d871a8358257bc1f4943110257827
#
_entry.id   ea4d871a8358257bc1f4943110257827
#
_cell.length_a   1.000
_cell.length_b   1.000
_cell.length_c   1.000
_cell.angle_alpha   90.00
_cell.angle_beta   90.00
_cell.angle_gamma   90.00
#
_symmetry.space_group_name_H-M   'P 1'
#
loop_
_entity.id
_entity.type
_entity.pdbx_description
1 polymer ?
#
loop_
_entity_poly.entity_id
_entity_poly.type
_entity_poly.pdbx_seq_one_letter_code
_entity_poly.pdbx_strand_id
1 'polypeptide(L)'
;LTQENTAELARPAIPIEASREELKKWYGLMHLSRVLDDKAPNYLKQGLGWSYHAPCAGHDAIQLALGMTFRPGRDYLFPYYRDLATCVAAGLTAEEILLNGMSKAADVASGGRHMSNHFAKPEIHIQNVSSCVANHAQHAAGLARALKTYGKDAIVFSSMGESSMSEGYFYEAVNGASREKLPVVFVIQDNGYGISVPKKDQTANEWSSDNFRGFLNLRIV
;
A
#
# COMPACT_ATOMS: atom_id res chain seq x y z
N LEU A 1 -18.52 36.84 -3.96
CA LEU A 1 -18.48 35.41 -4.29
C LEU A 1 -18.54 34.63 -2.98
N THR A 2 -19.67 34.03 -2.79
CA THR A 2 -20.24 33.47 -1.57
C THR A 2 -19.47 32.27 -1.08
N GLN A 3 -19.14 32.29 0.22
CA GLN A 3 -18.79 31.10 1.01
C GLN A 3 -20.00 30.14 1.00
N GLU A 4 -19.94 29.10 0.23
CA GLU A 4 -20.88 27.99 0.34
C GLU A 4 -20.16 26.74 0.83
N ASN A 5 -20.48 26.43 2.10
CA ASN A 5 -20.60 25.10 2.68
C ASN A 5 -19.60 24.01 2.23
N THR A 6 -18.45 23.99 2.85
CA THR A 6 -17.83 22.74 3.22
C THR A 6 -18.58 22.17 4.42
N ALA A 7 -19.77 21.68 4.22
CA ALA A 7 -20.36 20.71 5.13
C ALA A 7 -19.49 19.46 4.98
N GLU A 8 -18.53 19.34 5.89
CA GLU A 8 -17.84 18.10 6.20
C GLU A 8 -18.93 17.04 6.39
N LEU A 9 -19.11 16.18 5.39
CA LEU A 9 -19.97 15.01 5.53
C LEU A 9 -19.33 14.15 6.60
N ALA A 10 -19.66 14.44 7.84
CA ALA A 10 -19.38 13.54 8.95
C ALA A 10 -19.99 12.18 8.56
N ARG A 11 -19.15 11.29 8.03
CA ARG A 11 -19.55 9.90 7.79
C ARG A 11 -20.03 9.40 9.16
N PRO A 12 -21.24 8.82 9.25
CA PRO A 12 -21.67 8.26 10.51
C PRO A 12 -20.61 7.28 10.96
N ALA A 13 -20.08 7.45 12.16
CA ALA A 13 -19.16 6.50 12.75
C ALA A 13 -19.87 5.15 12.77
N ILE A 14 -19.44 4.22 11.91
CA ILE A 14 -19.91 2.84 11.99
C ILE A 14 -19.37 2.31 13.31
N PRO A 15 -20.21 1.91 14.26
CA PRO A 15 -19.75 1.35 15.51
C PRO A 15 -18.84 0.15 15.19
N ILE A 16 -17.59 0.20 15.59
CA ILE A 16 -16.69 -0.94 15.45
C ILE A 16 -16.99 -1.86 16.64
N GLU A 17 -17.74 -2.92 16.38
CA GLU A 17 -17.89 -4.00 17.34
C GLU A 17 -16.61 -4.85 17.32
N ALA A 18 -15.67 -4.51 18.17
CA ALA A 18 -14.44 -5.27 18.34
C ALA A 18 -14.31 -5.72 19.79
N SER A 19 -13.93 -6.96 19.98
CA SER A 19 -13.60 -7.49 21.28
C SER A 19 -12.33 -6.84 21.85
N ARG A 20 -12.15 -6.88 23.16
CA ARG A 20 -10.95 -6.37 23.82
C ARG A 20 -9.68 -7.06 23.29
N GLU A 21 -9.77 -8.34 22.97
CA GLU A 21 -8.62 -9.11 22.45
C GLU A 21 -8.25 -8.70 21.02
N GLU A 22 -9.23 -8.41 20.17
CA GLU A 22 -9.01 -7.86 18.83
C GLU A 22 -8.36 -6.48 18.90
N LEU A 23 -8.85 -5.59 19.77
CA LEU A 23 -8.25 -4.28 19.97
C LEU A 23 -6.80 -4.37 20.45
N LYS A 24 -6.49 -5.28 21.37
CA LYS A 24 -5.11 -5.51 21.80
C LYS A 24 -4.23 -6.04 20.67
N LYS A 25 -4.75 -6.95 19.85
CA LYS A 25 -4.05 -7.47 18.68
C LYS A 25 -3.74 -6.35 17.69
N TRP A 26 -4.73 -5.51 17.36
CA TRP A 26 -4.56 -4.39 16.44
C TRP A 26 -3.56 -3.38 16.96
N TYR A 27 -3.67 -3.01 18.22
CA TYR A 27 -2.69 -2.14 18.88
C TYR A 27 -1.29 -2.72 18.84
N GLY A 28 -1.14 -4.02 19.12
CA GLY A 28 0.14 -4.72 19.07
C GLY A 28 0.81 -4.68 17.69
N LEU A 29 0.03 -4.88 16.62
CA LEU A 29 0.52 -4.80 15.24
C LEU A 29 0.93 -3.36 14.86
N MET A 30 0.14 -2.37 15.21
CA MET A 30 0.48 -0.95 15.00
C MET A 30 1.74 -0.57 15.78
N HIS A 31 1.81 -0.97 17.04
CA HIS A 31 2.99 -0.70 17.89
C HIS A 31 4.26 -1.37 17.33
N LEU A 32 4.16 -2.61 16.88
CA LEU A 32 5.27 -3.32 16.23
C LEU A 32 5.77 -2.57 15.00
N SER A 33 4.85 -2.13 14.13
CA SER A 33 5.19 -1.36 12.94
C SER A 33 5.91 -0.07 13.29
N ARG A 34 5.45 0.65 14.32
CA ARG A 34 6.10 1.87 14.82
C ARG A 34 7.49 1.62 15.38
N VAL A 35 7.67 0.55 16.15
CA VAL A 35 8.98 0.18 16.69
C VAL A 35 9.97 -0.14 15.58
N LEU A 36 9.52 -0.82 14.52
CA LEU A 36 10.36 -1.11 13.35
C LEU A 36 10.74 0.16 12.60
N ASP A 37 9.78 1.07 12.37
CA ASP A 37 10.02 2.39 11.77
C ASP A 37 11.06 3.19 12.57
N ASP A 38 10.89 3.28 13.88
CA ASP A 38 11.77 4.06 14.77
C ASP A 38 13.20 3.51 14.82
N LYS A 39 13.37 2.21 14.61
CA LYS A 39 14.69 1.55 14.62
C LYS A 39 15.43 1.66 13.29
N ALA A 40 14.74 1.73 12.17
CA ALA A 40 15.35 1.75 10.83
C ALA A 40 16.42 2.84 10.64
N PRO A 41 16.21 4.12 11.05
CA PRO A 41 17.24 5.15 10.94
C PRO A 41 18.50 4.85 11.74
N ASN A 42 18.38 4.12 12.85
CA ASN A 42 19.54 3.73 13.66
C ASN A 42 20.40 2.69 12.97
N TYR A 43 19.77 1.71 12.29
CA TYR A 43 20.50 0.71 11.50
C TYR A 43 21.19 1.36 10.30
N LEU A 44 20.54 2.32 9.63
CA LEU A 44 21.15 3.12 8.58
C LEU A 44 22.41 3.85 9.08
N LYS A 45 22.31 4.56 10.21
CA LYS A 45 23.45 5.30 10.80
C LYS A 45 24.61 4.38 11.22
N GLN A 46 24.34 3.16 11.60
CA GLN A 46 25.34 2.15 11.98
C GLN A 46 25.96 1.41 10.78
N GLY A 47 25.50 1.68 9.56
CA GLY A 47 25.95 0.96 8.36
C GLY A 47 25.54 -0.50 8.31
N LEU A 48 24.46 -0.85 9.01
CA LEU A 48 23.95 -2.22 9.08
C LEU A 48 22.96 -2.59 7.97
N GLY A 49 22.94 -1.84 6.89
CA GLY A 49 21.96 -1.93 5.84
C GLY A 49 20.93 -0.80 5.95
N TRP A 50 19.67 -1.09 5.54
CA TRP A 50 18.59 -0.12 5.53
C TRP A 50 18.87 1.10 4.66
N SER A 51 19.22 0.84 3.39
CA SER A 51 19.63 1.85 2.43
C SER A 51 18.56 2.92 2.13
N TYR A 52 17.31 2.62 2.42
CA TYR A 52 16.17 3.50 2.23
C TYR A 52 15.13 3.24 3.31
N HIS A 53 14.52 4.31 3.85
CA HIS A 53 13.44 4.19 4.82
C HIS A 53 12.37 5.25 4.56
N ALA A 54 11.13 4.79 4.49
CA ALA A 54 9.94 5.62 4.43
C ALA A 54 8.95 5.11 5.48
N PRO A 55 8.76 5.85 6.57
CA PRO A 55 7.94 5.39 7.70
C PRO A 55 6.47 5.26 7.31
N CYS A 56 5.77 4.31 7.95
CA CYS A 56 4.32 4.17 7.85
C CYS A 56 3.56 5.13 8.78
N ALA A 57 4.30 5.90 9.56
CA ALA A 57 3.76 6.84 10.54
C ALA A 57 2.69 7.76 9.96
N GLY A 58 1.50 7.79 10.58
CA GLY A 58 0.34 8.54 10.10
C GLY A 58 -0.59 7.75 9.16
N HIS A 59 -0.09 6.71 8.50
CA HIS A 59 -0.88 5.79 7.67
C HIS A 59 -1.15 4.44 8.34
N ASP A 60 -0.55 4.17 9.47
CA ASP A 60 -0.52 2.88 10.16
C ASP A 60 -1.92 2.30 10.44
N ALA A 61 -2.91 3.11 10.79
CA ALA A 61 -4.27 2.62 11.07
C ALA A 61 -4.96 2.09 9.81
N ILE A 62 -4.91 2.83 8.70
CA ILE A 62 -5.54 2.38 7.45
C ILE A 62 -4.74 1.22 6.83
N GLN A 63 -3.42 1.22 6.97
CA GLN A 63 -2.58 0.13 6.55
C GLN A 63 -2.88 -1.16 7.32
N LEU A 64 -3.09 -1.07 8.64
CA LEU A 64 -3.54 -2.20 9.44
C LEU A 64 -4.87 -2.76 8.91
N ALA A 65 -5.86 -1.88 8.67
CA ALA A 65 -7.16 -2.29 8.15
C ALA A 65 -7.04 -3.00 6.80
N LEU A 66 -6.18 -2.49 5.90
CA LEU A 66 -5.89 -3.12 4.61
C LEU A 66 -5.28 -4.51 4.79
N GLY A 67 -4.22 -4.63 5.61
CA GLY A 67 -3.54 -5.90 5.84
C GLY A 67 -4.44 -6.95 6.52
N MET A 68 -5.37 -6.52 7.36
CA MET A 68 -6.38 -7.40 7.98
C MET A 68 -7.49 -7.82 7.02
N THR A 69 -7.78 -7.01 5.99
CA THR A 69 -8.75 -7.34 4.95
C THR A 69 -8.17 -8.31 3.91
N PHE A 70 -6.88 -8.25 3.70
CA PHE A 70 -6.14 -9.14 2.82
C PHE A 70 -6.22 -10.59 3.32
N ARG A 71 -6.51 -11.53 2.40
CA ARG A 71 -6.59 -12.98 2.68
C ARG A 71 -5.29 -13.66 2.22
N PRO A 72 -4.34 -13.91 3.13
CA PRO A 72 -3.06 -14.54 2.78
C PRO A 72 -3.23 -15.86 2.02
N GLY A 73 -2.46 -16.06 0.95
CA GLY A 73 -2.53 -17.26 0.12
C GLY A 73 -3.76 -17.34 -0.82
N ARG A 74 -4.67 -16.36 -0.77
CA ARG A 74 -5.82 -16.27 -1.66
C ARG A 74 -5.79 -14.99 -2.50
N ASP A 75 -5.73 -13.85 -1.85
CA ASP A 75 -5.60 -12.54 -2.50
C ASP A 75 -4.13 -12.26 -2.84
N TYR A 76 -3.89 -11.20 -3.61
CA TYR A 76 -2.56 -10.78 -4.00
C TYR A 76 -2.33 -9.34 -3.59
N LEU A 77 -1.16 -9.06 -3.03
CA LEU A 77 -0.76 -7.72 -2.59
C LEU A 77 0.51 -7.29 -3.34
N PHE A 78 0.43 -6.15 -4.02
CA PHE A 78 1.57 -5.42 -4.54
C PHE A 78 1.81 -4.23 -3.61
N PRO A 79 2.69 -4.38 -2.61
CA PRO A 79 2.84 -3.37 -1.57
C PRO A 79 3.66 -2.17 -2.07
N TYR A 80 3.43 -1.04 -1.44
CA TYR A 80 4.23 0.15 -1.54
C TYR A 80 5.35 0.12 -0.48
N TYR A 81 6.46 0.78 -0.71
CA TYR A 81 7.57 0.76 0.25
C TYR A 81 7.22 1.34 1.64
N ARG A 82 6.11 2.09 1.73
CA ARG A 82 5.57 2.63 2.99
C ARG A 82 4.60 1.67 3.68
N ASP A 83 4.26 0.55 3.07
CA ASP A 83 3.24 -0.40 3.55
C ASP A 83 3.70 -1.33 4.68
N LEU A 84 4.58 -0.85 5.56
CA LEU A 84 5.10 -1.67 6.65
C LEU A 84 3.97 -2.25 7.52
N ALA A 85 3.02 -1.43 7.96
CA ALA A 85 1.93 -1.91 8.80
C ALA A 85 0.96 -2.82 8.04
N THR A 86 0.73 -2.58 6.72
CA THR A 86 -0.03 -3.50 5.86
C THR A 86 0.63 -4.87 5.81
N CYS A 87 1.94 -4.91 5.56
CA CYS A 87 2.70 -6.16 5.44
C CYS A 87 2.77 -6.93 6.76
N VAL A 88 2.97 -6.23 7.89
CA VAL A 88 2.93 -6.83 9.24
C VAL A 88 1.55 -7.44 9.51
N ALA A 89 0.48 -6.70 9.23
CA ALA A 89 -0.88 -7.19 9.43
C ALA A 89 -1.25 -8.35 8.49
N ALA A 90 -0.69 -8.37 7.28
CA ALA A 90 -0.86 -9.44 6.30
C ALA A 90 -0.06 -10.71 6.63
N GLY A 91 0.93 -10.64 7.55
CA GLY A 91 1.65 -11.81 8.05
C GLY A 91 3.16 -11.82 7.81
N LEU A 92 3.80 -10.69 7.47
CA LEU A 92 5.25 -10.58 7.59
C LEU A 92 5.64 -10.47 9.07
N THR A 93 6.67 -11.20 9.45
CA THR A 93 7.23 -11.13 10.80
C THR A 93 8.22 -9.98 10.93
N ALA A 94 8.48 -9.56 12.18
CA ALA A 94 9.51 -8.55 12.44
C ALA A 94 10.90 -9.02 11.98
N GLU A 95 11.21 -10.30 12.09
CA GLU A 95 12.47 -10.88 11.63
C GLU A 95 12.61 -10.75 10.10
N GLU A 96 11.57 -11.12 9.32
CA GLU A 96 11.58 -11.01 7.86
C GLU A 96 11.78 -9.56 7.40
N ILE A 97 11.14 -8.60 8.09
CA ILE A 97 11.32 -7.17 7.81
C ILE A 97 12.75 -6.70 8.12
N LEU A 98 13.31 -7.14 9.25
CA LEU A 98 14.69 -6.80 9.60
C LEU A 98 15.70 -7.43 8.62
N LEU A 99 15.47 -8.67 8.21
CA LEU A 99 16.32 -9.34 7.21
C LEU A 99 16.30 -8.61 5.86
N ASN A 100 15.11 -8.15 5.41
CA ASN A 100 14.97 -7.31 4.22
C ASN A 100 15.69 -5.96 4.40
N GLY A 101 15.42 -5.25 5.48
CA GLY A 101 16.04 -3.95 5.77
C GLY A 101 17.55 -4.00 5.83
N MET A 102 18.12 -5.08 6.37
CA MET A 102 19.56 -5.29 6.51
C MET A 102 20.21 -6.03 5.34
N SER A 103 19.48 -6.28 4.24
CA SER A 103 19.95 -6.95 3.03
C SER A 103 20.63 -8.31 3.34
N LYS A 104 19.98 -9.13 4.15
CA LYS A 104 20.51 -10.47 4.52
C LYS A 104 20.14 -11.53 3.51
N ALA A 105 20.98 -12.54 3.35
CA ALA A 105 20.73 -13.67 2.44
C ALA A 105 19.43 -14.45 2.78
N ALA A 106 19.01 -14.42 4.04
CA ALA A 106 17.76 -15.05 4.50
C ALA A 106 16.50 -14.16 4.28
N ASP A 107 16.63 -12.99 3.65
CA ASP A 107 15.49 -12.15 3.28
C ASP A 107 14.55 -12.91 2.32
N VAL A 108 13.31 -13.12 2.74
CA VAL A 108 12.29 -13.86 1.98
C VAL A 108 11.84 -13.13 0.71
N ALA A 109 12.03 -11.81 0.66
CA ALA A 109 11.62 -10.99 -0.48
C ALA A 109 12.58 -11.12 -1.66
N SER A 110 13.90 -11.15 -1.40
CA SER A 110 14.89 -11.05 -2.48
C SER A 110 16.22 -11.74 -2.20
N GLY A 111 16.40 -12.35 -1.03
CA GLY A 111 17.72 -12.85 -0.60
C GLY A 111 18.74 -11.71 -0.44
N GLY A 112 18.28 -10.56 0.05
CA GLY A 112 19.10 -9.38 0.30
C GLY A 112 19.51 -8.57 -0.95
N ARG A 113 18.88 -8.82 -2.10
CA ARG A 113 19.24 -8.15 -3.38
C ARG A 113 18.40 -6.91 -3.69
N HIS A 114 17.31 -6.70 -3.00
CA HIS A 114 16.42 -5.55 -3.19
C HIS A 114 16.71 -4.45 -2.16
N MET A 115 16.21 -3.25 -2.46
CA MET A 115 16.24 -2.15 -1.49
C MET A 115 15.39 -2.50 -0.27
N SER A 116 15.74 -1.92 0.87
CA SER A 116 14.93 -1.97 2.09
C SER A 116 13.50 -1.50 1.82
N ASN A 117 12.55 -2.03 2.58
CA ASN A 117 11.12 -1.74 2.45
C ASN A 117 10.47 -2.19 1.11
N HIS A 118 11.14 -2.99 0.32
CA HIS A 118 10.51 -3.67 -0.82
C HIS A 118 10.09 -5.07 -0.36
N PHE A 119 8.93 -5.09 0.29
CA PHE A 119 8.40 -6.28 0.94
C PHE A 119 7.87 -7.29 -0.09
N ALA A 120 8.16 -8.55 0.12
CA ALA A 120 7.51 -9.66 -0.58
C ALA A 120 7.52 -10.92 0.28
N LYS A 121 6.52 -11.77 0.09
CA LYS A 121 6.43 -13.10 0.69
C LYS A 121 5.58 -13.97 -0.22
N PRO A 122 6.19 -14.71 -1.15
CA PRO A 122 5.46 -15.48 -2.17
C PRO A 122 4.46 -16.48 -1.59
N GLU A 123 4.77 -17.09 -0.44
CA GLU A 123 3.95 -18.11 0.21
C GLU A 123 2.57 -17.60 0.61
N ILE A 124 2.43 -16.29 0.83
CA ILE A 124 1.16 -15.65 1.17
C ILE A 124 0.71 -14.64 0.11
N HIS A 125 1.31 -14.68 -1.08
CA HIS A 125 1.00 -13.86 -2.24
C HIS A 125 1.27 -12.36 -2.06
N ILE A 126 2.23 -11.97 -1.23
CA ILE A 126 2.79 -10.61 -1.24
C ILE A 126 3.85 -10.59 -2.33
N GLN A 127 3.59 -9.79 -3.37
CA GLN A 127 4.37 -9.76 -4.60
C GLN A 127 5.55 -8.80 -4.48
N ASN A 128 6.67 -9.17 -5.07
CA ASN A 128 7.79 -8.26 -5.21
C ASN A 128 7.45 -7.15 -6.21
N VAL A 129 7.86 -5.92 -5.90
CA VAL A 129 7.63 -4.74 -6.74
C VAL A 129 8.96 -4.06 -7.07
N SER A 130 9.03 -3.42 -8.22
CA SER A 130 10.21 -2.64 -8.57
C SER A 130 10.15 -1.24 -7.95
N SER A 131 11.31 -0.57 -7.91
CA SER A 131 11.41 0.83 -7.46
C SER A 131 10.92 1.85 -8.50
N CYS A 132 10.61 1.42 -9.73
CA CYS A 132 10.01 2.30 -10.74
C CYS A 132 8.61 2.70 -10.29
N VAL A 133 8.39 4.01 -10.17
CA VAL A 133 7.14 4.58 -9.65
C VAL A 133 5.93 4.07 -10.46
N ALA A 134 4.90 3.61 -9.76
CA ALA A 134 3.62 3.13 -10.30
C ALA A 134 3.64 1.91 -11.24
N ASN A 135 4.80 1.36 -11.64
CA ASN A 135 4.81 0.28 -12.64
C ASN A 135 4.09 -0.99 -12.16
N HIS A 136 4.09 -1.25 -10.85
CA HIS A 136 3.40 -2.40 -10.27
C HIS A 136 1.87 -2.30 -10.39
N ALA A 137 1.30 -1.13 -10.69
CA ALA A 137 -0.12 -0.99 -10.99
C ALA A 137 -0.52 -1.80 -12.24
N GLN A 138 0.32 -1.81 -13.27
CA GLN A 138 0.11 -2.62 -14.47
C GLN A 138 0.26 -4.12 -14.20
N HIS A 139 1.23 -4.51 -13.37
CA HIS A 139 1.39 -5.90 -12.93
C HIS A 139 0.15 -6.38 -12.18
N ALA A 140 -0.37 -5.54 -11.27
CA ALA A 140 -1.59 -5.82 -10.52
C ALA A 140 -2.81 -5.96 -11.43
N ALA A 141 -2.99 -5.06 -12.40
CA ALA A 141 -4.06 -5.14 -13.39
C ALA A 141 -3.94 -6.39 -14.26
N GLY A 142 -2.71 -6.73 -14.70
CA GLY A 142 -2.43 -7.95 -15.46
C GLY A 142 -2.78 -9.23 -14.70
N LEU A 143 -2.38 -9.30 -13.42
CA LEU A 143 -2.72 -10.41 -12.54
C LEU A 143 -4.23 -10.50 -12.31
N ALA A 144 -4.90 -9.39 -12.02
CA ALA A 144 -6.34 -9.34 -11.83
C ALA A 144 -7.11 -9.83 -13.08
N ARG A 145 -6.59 -9.51 -14.28
CA ARG A 145 -7.12 -10.03 -15.54
C ARG A 145 -6.97 -11.54 -15.63
N ALA A 146 -5.82 -12.08 -15.30
CA ALA A 146 -5.59 -13.52 -15.27
C ALA A 146 -6.53 -14.22 -14.29
N LEU A 147 -6.65 -13.71 -13.06
CA LEU A 147 -7.58 -14.26 -12.06
C LEU A 147 -9.02 -14.29 -12.56
N LYS A 148 -9.47 -13.20 -13.16
CA LYS A 148 -10.82 -13.14 -13.78
C LYS A 148 -10.98 -14.15 -14.91
N THR A 149 -9.99 -14.25 -15.80
CA THR A 149 -10.02 -15.18 -16.94
C THR A 149 -10.09 -16.64 -16.49
N TYR A 150 -9.38 -16.97 -15.42
CA TYR A 150 -9.37 -18.33 -14.87
C TYR A 150 -10.42 -18.58 -13.78
N GLY A 151 -11.36 -17.66 -13.58
CA GLY A 151 -12.46 -17.80 -12.62
C GLY A 151 -11.99 -17.95 -11.16
N LYS A 152 -10.88 -17.31 -10.79
CA LYS A 152 -10.34 -17.39 -9.43
C LYS A 152 -11.03 -16.37 -8.53
N ASP A 153 -11.48 -16.82 -7.36
CA ASP A 153 -12.04 -15.95 -6.32
C ASP A 153 -10.91 -15.34 -5.48
N ALA A 154 -10.33 -14.29 -6.03
CA ALA A 154 -9.27 -13.52 -5.39
C ALA A 154 -9.34 -12.04 -5.80
N ILE A 155 -8.83 -11.17 -4.96
CA ILE A 155 -8.70 -9.73 -5.20
C ILE A 155 -7.22 -9.39 -5.26
N VAL A 156 -6.86 -8.45 -6.13
CA VAL A 156 -5.51 -7.89 -6.19
C VAL A 156 -5.53 -6.51 -5.54
N PHE A 157 -4.69 -6.31 -4.55
CA PHE A 157 -4.44 -5.00 -3.93
C PHE A 157 -3.13 -4.43 -4.47
N SER A 158 -3.14 -3.18 -4.90
CA SER A 158 -1.95 -2.46 -5.35
C SER A 158 -1.87 -1.12 -4.64
N SER A 159 -0.84 -0.93 -3.82
CA SER A 159 -0.69 0.25 -2.98
C SER A 159 0.41 1.16 -3.51
N MET A 160 0.19 2.48 -3.43
CA MET A 160 1.14 3.49 -3.91
C MET A 160 0.87 4.85 -3.30
N GLY A 161 1.81 5.79 -3.48
CA GLY A 161 1.61 7.19 -3.09
C GLY A 161 0.79 7.98 -4.11
N GLU A 162 0.24 9.12 -3.70
CA GLU A 162 -0.56 10.00 -4.56
C GLU A 162 0.23 10.54 -5.76
N SER A 163 1.53 10.76 -5.59
CA SER A 163 2.41 11.21 -6.67
C SER A 163 2.52 10.19 -7.79
N SER A 164 2.42 8.90 -7.47
CA SER A 164 2.44 7.80 -8.44
C SER A 164 1.23 7.84 -9.38
N MET A 165 0.14 8.49 -8.98
CA MET A 165 -1.05 8.61 -9.82
C MET A 165 -0.85 9.50 -11.05
N SER A 166 0.21 10.31 -11.07
CA SER A 166 0.57 11.15 -12.22
C SER A 166 1.34 10.39 -13.30
N GLU A 167 1.78 9.16 -13.02
CA GLU A 167 2.50 8.34 -13.98
C GLU A 167 1.55 7.72 -15.01
N GLY A 168 2.00 7.66 -16.27
CA GLY A 168 1.25 7.03 -17.36
C GLY A 168 0.88 5.58 -17.05
N TYR A 169 1.78 4.83 -16.40
CA TYR A 169 1.54 3.45 -15.95
C TYR A 169 0.29 3.29 -15.11
N PHE A 170 0.02 4.27 -14.23
CA PHE A 170 -1.18 4.23 -13.40
C PHE A 170 -2.45 4.47 -14.22
N TYR A 171 -2.45 5.50 -15.11
CA TYR A 171 -3.58 5.77 -16.00
C TYR A 171 -3.93 4.57 -16.89
N GLU A 172 -2.93 3.94 -17.46
CA GLU A 172 -3.11 2.75 -18.31
C GLU A 172 -3.67 1.57 -17.50
N ALA A 173 -3.17 1.34 -16.29
CA ALA A 173 -3.64 0.28 -15.41
C ALA A 173 -5.12 0.48 -15.01
N VAL A 174 -5.48 1.71 -14.59
CA VAL A 174 -6.86 2.06 -14.22
C VAL A 174 -7.79 1.96 -15.43
N ASN A 175 -7.37 2.45 -16.60
CA ASN A 175 -8.17 2.35 -17.82
C ASN A 175 -8.46 0.89 -18.20
N GLY A 176 -7.44 0.05 -18.21
CA GLY A 176 -7.59 -1.39 -18.49
C GLY A 176 -8.47 -2.09 -17.45
N ALA A 177 -8.23 -1.83 -16.18
CA ALA A 177 -8.98 -2.42 -15.07
C ALA A 177 -10.46 -2.01 -15.10
N SER A 178 -10.73 -0.73 -15.32
CA SER A 178 -12.08 -0.17 -15.42
C SER A 178 -12.84 -0.78 -16.61
N ARG A 179 -12.25 -0.76 -17.81
CA ARG A 179 -12.85 -1.32 -19.02
C ARG A 179 -13.22 -2.79 -18.85
N GLU A 180 -12.35 -3.57 -18.24
CA GLU A 180 -12.53 -5.02 -18.10
C GLU A 180 -13.20 -5.43 -16.77
N LYS A 181 -13.55 -4.49 -15.90
CA LYS A 181 -14.14 -4.77 -14.56
C LYS A 181 -13.29 -5.77 -13.78
N LEU A 182 -12.01 -5.49 -13.66
CA LEU A 182 -11.06 -6.37 -12.99
C LEU A 182 -11.20 -6.34 -11.47
N PRO A 183 -10.96 -7.46 -10.78
CA PRO A 183 -10.98 -7.53 -9.32
C PRO A 183 -9.70 -6.95 -8.73
N VAL A 184 -9.49 -5.65 -8.87
CA VAL A 184 -8.33 -4.92 -8.36
C VAL A 184 -8.75 -3.72 -7.53
N VAL A 185 -8.04 -3.50 -6.44
CA VAL A 185 -8.17 -2.33 -5.55
C VAL A 185 -6.86 -1.57 -5.60
N PHE A 186 -6.89 -0.34 -6.10
CA PHE A 186 -5.77 0.58 -6.02
C PHE A 186 -5.88 1.38 -4.72
N VAL A 187 -4.87 1.26 -3.87
CA VAL A 187 -4.82 1.94 -2.55
C VAL A 187 -3.86 3.10 -2.65
N ILE A 188 -4.38 4.32 -2.54
CA ILE A 188 -3.59 5.54 -2.66
C ILE A 188 -3.32 6.10 -1.27
N GLN A 189 -2.05 6.20 -0.91
CA GLN A 189 -1.58 6.79 0.34
C GLN A 189 -1.18 8.24 0.08
N ASP A 190 -2.09 9.15 0.33
CA ASP A 190 -1.90 10.58 0.12
C ASP A 190 -1.28 11.23 1.36
N ASN A 191 -0.02 11.60 1.28
CA ASN A 191 0.71 12.34 2.31
C ASN A 191 0.92 13.82 1.94
N GLY A 192 0.38 14.25 0.80
CA GLY A 192 0.45 15.61 0.30
C GLY A 192 1.76 15.99 -0.39
N TYR A 193 2.71 15.07 -0.53
CA TYR A 193 4.03 15.35 -1.09
C TYR A 193 4.59 14.19 -1.92
N GLY A 194 5.13 14.51 -3.10
CA GLY A 194 6.04 13.64 -3.85
C GLY A 194 7.49 14.06 -3.60
N ILE A 195 8.19 13.37 -2.70
CA ILE A 195 9.51 13.75 -2.19
C ILE A 195 9.47 15.17 -1.56
N SER A 196 9.80 16.21 -2.32
CA SER A 196 9.79 17.62 -1.92
C SER A 196 8.73 18.46 -2.63
N VAL A 197 8.00 17.89 -3.59
CA VAL A 197 6.99 18.58 -4.38
C VAL A 197 5.63 18.46 -3.71
N PRO A 198 4.99 19.58 -3.31
CA PRO A 198 3.64 19.56 -2.77
C PRO A 198 2.63 19.03 -3.81
N LYS A 199 1.64 18.28 -3.36
CA LYS A 199 0.60 17.70 -4.23
C LYS A 199 -0.05 18.73 -5.17
N LYS A 200 -0.33 19.94 -4.67
CA LYS A 200 -0.94 21.03 -5.46
C LYS A 200 -0.12 21.46 -6.68
N ASP A 201 1.20 21.23 -6.65
CA ASP A 201 2.08 21.57 -7.75
C ASP A 201 2.26 20.40 -8.74
N GLN A 202 1.67 19.26 -8.44
CA GLN A 202 1.78 18.03 -9.22
C GLN A 202 0.45 17.60 -9.86
N THR A 203 -0.68 17.73 -9.16
CA THR A 203 -1.99 17.33 -9.69
C THR A 203 -2.95 18.51 -9.77
N ALA A 204 -3.78 18.52 -10.81
CA ALA A 204 -4.74 19.60 -11.06
C ALA A 204 -5.90 19.60 -10.06
N ASN A 205 -6.29 18.45 -9.54
CA ASN A 205 -7.40 18.31 -8.60
C ASN A 205 -6.91 18.26 -7.15
N GLU A 206 -7.72 18.74 -6.23
CA GLU A 206 -7.45 18.65 -4.79
C GLU A 206 -7.27 17.20 -4.34
N TRP A 207 -8.14 16.32 -4.82
CA TRP A 207 -8.02 14.88 -4.65
C TRP A 207 -7.52 14.26 -5.94
N SER A 208 -6.35 13.61 -5.90
CA SER A 208 -5.74 12.97 -7.08
C SER A 208 -6.67 11.92 -7.71
N SER A 209 -7.50 11.26 -6.90
CA SER A 209 -8.52 10.31 -7.37
C SER A 209 -9.59 10.94 -8.27
N ASP A 210 -9.83 12.25 -8.16
CA ASP A 210 -10.85 12.94 -8.97
C ASP A 210 -10.49 12.98 -10.46
N ASN A 211 -9.22 12.81 -10.80
CA ASN A 211 -8.77 12.65 -12.18
C ASN A 211 -9.41 11.44 -12.88
N PHE A 212 -9.94 10.49 -12.11
CA PHE A 212 -10.48 9.22 -12.61
C PHE A 212 -12.01 9.11 -12.49
N ARG A 213 -12.71 10.16 -12.02
CA ARG A 213 -14.19 10.13 -11.84
C ARG A 213 -14.97 9.81 -13.12
N GLY A 214 -14.40 10.06 -14.29
CA GLY A 214 -15.03 9.75 -15.57
C GLY A 214 -14.87 8.30 -16.04
N PHE A 215 -14.10 7.47 -15.34
CA PHE A 215 -13.87 6.09 -15.73
C PHE A 215 -15.08 5.22 -15.39
N LEU A 216 -15.57 4.46 -16.38
CA LEU A 216 -16.67 3.53 -16.18
C LEU A 216 -16.23 2.36 -15.28
N ASN A 217 -17.17 1.82 -14.47
CA ASN A 217 -16.92 0.68 -13.58
C ASN A 217 -15.81 0.91 -12.52
N LEU A 218 -15.43 2.15 -12.29
CA LEU A 218 -14.54 2.55 -11.21
C LEU A 218 -15.36 3.11 -10.05
N ARG A 219 -15.09 2.64 -8.85
CA ARG A 219 -15.63 3.20 -7.60
C ARG A 219 -14.50 3.85 -6.84
N ILE A 220 -14.66 5.14 -6.52
CA ILE A 220 -13.77 5.91 -5.65
C ILE A 220 -14.42 6.01 -4.29
N VAL A 221 -13.70 5.71 -3.21
CA VAL A 221 -14.16 5.72 -1.82
C VAL A 221 -13.19 6.50 -0.95
#